data_697a437eb1b9553326e83789388ee96c
#
_entry.id   697a437eb1b9553326e83789388ee96c
#
_cell.length_a   1.000
_cell.length_b   1.000
_cell.length_c   1.000
_cell.angle_alpha   90.00
_cell.angle_beta   90.00
_cell.angle_gamma   90.00
#
_symmetry.space_group_name_H-M   'P 1'
#
loop_
_entity.id
_entity.type
_entity.pdbx_description
1 polymer ?
#
loop_
_entity_poly.entity_id
_entity_poly.type
_entity_poly.pdbx_seq_one_letter_code
_entity_poly.pdbx_strand_id
1 'polypeptide(L)'
;MAWKWYNAPMITLIFAIAVGGGSFAAAYWPGDWGLGWSIFAGVAGFAVFQGVFGFILQKRVKRDMERVQGILLAGQKQLQQKMQRWQMRPPGSIQAAQNEIFADTKVFVKEALAQTETLRKYRLWVPMMDRQIATAQLQLNWMIKEFKVVDKLMPKALCVDPMMSAIKMARMYTLGASLKDIEKVYQKGVGRVRYNGNVLLAAAMSWMQVQKGETDAAFKTLTEALKKSDNETLKRNHAELMNNRVAHFNNSGIGDQWYSLYLEEPKVRTQRQRSVYR
;
A
#
# COMPACT_ATOMS: atom_id res chain seq x y z
N MET A 1 -2.43 24.10 11.36
CA MET A 1 -3.24 23.15 12.18
C MET A 1 -2.78 21.69 12.07
N ALA A 2 -1.46 21.44 11.94
CA ALA A 2 -0.90 20.10 11.64
C ALA A 2 -0.29 19.36 12.85
N TRP A 3 -0.36 19.90 14.07
CA TRP A 3 0.36 19.33 15.22
C TRP A 3 -0.48 18.47 16.17
N LYS A 4 -1.76 18.31 15.92
CA LYS A 4 -2.67 17.62 16.87
C LYS A 4 -2.60 16.08 16.81
N TRP A 5 -1.86 15.48 15.88
CA TRP A 5 -1.86 14.04 15.64
C TRP A 5 -0.62 13.28 16.15
N TYR A 6 0.41 14.00 16.64
CA TYR A 6 1.65 13.40 17.17
C TYR A 6 1.58 13.05 18.66
N ASN A 7 0.55 13.51 19.38
CA ASN A 7 0.42 13.39 20.83
C ASN A 7 -0.65 12.37 21.26
N ALA A 8 -0.78 11.21 20.60
CA ALA A 8 -1.36 10.07 21.30
C ALA A 8 -0.32 9.66 22.37
N PRO A 9 -0.63 9.75 23.69
CA PRO A 9 0.29 9.33 24.71
C PRO A 9 0.64 7.87 24.42
N MET A 10 1.91 7.60 24.14
CA MET A 10 2.41 6.22 24.02
C MET A 10 2.36 5.63 25.43
N ILE A 11 1.22 5.06 25.79
CA ILE A 11 1.00 4.48 27.13
C ILE A 11 2.15 3.51 27.47
N THR A 12 2.63 2.76 26.46
CA THR A 12 3.80 1.91 26.60
C THR A 12 5.04 2.64 27.09
N LEU A 13 5.29 3.86 26.61
CA LEU A 13 6.44 4.66 27.02
C LEU A 13 6.30 5.13 28.45
N ILE A 14 5.08 5.56 28.85
CA ILE A 14 4.79 5.99 30.21
C ILE A 14 5.04 4.84 31.20
N PHE A 15 4.53 3.65 30.91
CA PHE A 15 4.77 2.47 31.72
C PHE A 15 6.25 2.06 31.74
N ALA A 16 6.95 2.13 30.61
CA ALA A 16 8.37 1.83 30.55
C ALA A 16 9.20 2.80 31.41
N ILE A 17 8.87 4.10 31.39
CA ILE A 17 9.50 5.11 32.26
C ILE A 17 9.21 4.82 33.74
N ALA A 18 7.97 4.46 34.07
CA ALA A 18 7.58 4.10 35.42
C ALA A 18 8.34 2.86 35.93
N VAL A 19 8.48 1.82 35.12
CA VAL A 19 9.23 0.61 35.46
C VAL A 19 10.73 0.93 35.59
N GLY A 20 11.30 1.71 34.66
CA GLY A 20 12.70 2.13 34.72
C GLY A 20 12.98 2.96 35.96
N GLY A 21 12.11 3.93 36.27
CA GLY A 21 12.22 4.74 37.50
C GLY A 21 12.09 3.92 38.79
N GLY A 22 11.14 2.95 38.79
CA GLY A 22 10.99 2.01 39.93
C GLY A 22 12.21 1.11 40.10
N SER A 23 12.79 0.59 39.02
CA SER A 23 14.05 -0.19 39.09
C SER A 23 15.22 0.62 39.58
N PHE A 24 15.34 1.87 39.15
CA PHE A 24 16.33 2.81 39.66
C PHE A 24 16.16 3.05 41.18
N ALA A 25 14.95 3.39 41.61
CA ALA A 25 14.63 3.69 43.00
C ALA A 25 14.89 2.47 43.91
N ALA A 26 14.52 1.27 43.48
CA ALA A 26 14.76 0.04 44.20
C ALA A 26 16.26 -0.32 44.33
N ALA A 27 17.07 -0.01 43.33
CA ALA A 27 18.53 -0.19 43.41
C ALA A 27 19.24 0.85 44.26
N TYR A 28 18.74 2.09 44.23
CA TYR A 28 19.41 3.20 44.94
C TYR A 28 19.09 3.24 46.42
N TRP A 29 17.82 3.07 46.82
CA TRP A 29 17.37 3.28 48.19
C TRP A 29 17.51 2.05 49.09
N PRO A 30 16.91 0.88 48.81
CA PRO A 30 17.07 -0.31 49.65
C PRO A 30 18.25 -1.15 49.23
N GLY A 31 18.75 -1.06 47.99
CA GLY A 31 19.81 -1.89 47.49
C GLY A 31 21.22 -1.38 47.79
N ASP A 32 21.34 -0.14 48.29
CA ASP A 32 22.64 0.55 48.57
C ASP A 32 23.66 0.45 47.41
N TRP A 33 23.16 0.35 46.18
CA TRP A 33 24.01 0.31 45.00
C TRP A 33 24.46 1.74 44.70
N GLY A 34 25.72 1.93 44.35
CA GLY A 34 26.23 3.24 43.94
C GLY A 34 25.42 3.81 42.75
N LEU A 35 25.43 5.13 42.62
CA LEU A 35 24.65 5.86 41.61
C LEU A 35 24.72 5.26 40.18
N GLY A 36 25.93 4.83 39.77
CA GLY A 36 26.13 4.22 38.43
C GLY A 36 25.37 2.94 38.21
N TRP A 37 25.35 2.04 39.19
CA TRP A 37 24.63 0.78 39.12
C TRP A 37 23.10 0.97 39.18
N SER A 38 22.65 1.97 39.97
CA SER A 38 21.23 2.32 40.02
C SER A 38 20.72 2.87 38.68
N ILE A 39 21.51 3.71 38.01
CA ILE A 39 21.18 4.20 36.65
C ILE A 39 21.11 3.01 35.67
N PHE A 40 22.10 2.10 35.73
CA PHE A 40 22.09 0.91 34.89
C PHE A 40 20.84 0.04 35.12
N ALA A 41 20.46 -0.20 36.38
CA ALA A 41 19.23 -0.93 36.72
C ALA A 41 17.96 -0.26 36.17
N GLY A 42 17.87 1.07 36.22
CA GLY A 42 16.77 1.84 35.66
C GLY A 42 16.70 1.71 34.14
N VAL A 43 17.80 1.85 33.43
CA VAL A 43 17.88 1.69 31.97
C VAL A 43 17.57 0.24 31.58
N ALA A 44 18.12 -0.74 32.30
CA ALA A 44 17.83 -2.16 32.03
C ALA A 44 16.34 -2.50 32.23
N GLY A 45 15.73 -2.03 33.34
CA GLY A 45 14.30 -2.21 33.60
C GLY A 45 13.42 -1.61 32.53
N PHE A 46 13.75 -0.39 32.10
CA PHE A 46 13.07 0.26 30.97
C PHE A 46 13.20 -0.56 29.67
N ALA A 47 14.41 -0.98 29.32
CA ALA A 47 14.69 -1.72 28.08
C ALA A 47 14.01 -3.10 28.06
N VAL A 48 14.06 -3.83 29.17
CA VAL A 48 13.41 -5.14 29.31
C VAL A 48 11.90 -5.01 29.19
N PHE A 49 11.30 -4.05 29.90
CA PHE A 49 9.85 -3.81 29.81
C PHE A 49 9.45 -3.47 28.37
N GLN A 50 10.15 -2.52 27.73
CA GLN A 50 9.84 -2.08 26.36
C GLN A 50 10.02 -3.21 25.35
N GLY A 51 11.05 -4.03 25.50
CA GLY A 51 11.31 -5.19 24.65
C GLY A 51 10.22 -6.26 24.78
N VAL A 52 9.93 -6.71 25.99
CA VAL A 52 8.95 -7.77 26.25
C VAL A 52 7.52 -7.30 25.87
N PHE A 53 7.13 -6.14 26.38
CA PHE A 53 5.80 -5.62 26.10
C PHE A 53 5.61 -5.28 24.61
N GLY A 54 6.62 -4.66 23.99
CA GLY A 54 6.63 -4.38 22.55
C GLY A 54 6.49 -5.65 21.71
N PHE A 55 7.24 -6.71 22.07
CA PHE A 55 7.15 -8.01 21.40
C PHE A 55 5.73 -8.63 21.49
N ILE A 56 5.15 -8.65 22.71
CA ILE A 56 3.79 -9.17 22.92
C ILE A 56 2.77 -8.38 22.09
N LEU A 57 2.90 -7.06 22.10
CA LEU A 57 1.99 -6.16 21.39
C LEU A 57 2.11 -6.34 19.87
N GLN A 58 3.34 -6.39 19.34
CA GLN A 58 3.58 -6.66 17.91
C GLN A 58 3.00 -8.00 17.49
N LYS A 59 3.17 -9.06 18.29
CA LYS A 59 2.61 -10.38 18.01
C LYS A 59 1.07 -10.34 17.94
N ARG A 60 0.41 -9.58 18.82
CA ARG A 60 -1.05 -9.42 18.81
C ARG A 60 -1.54 -8.64 17.61
N VAL A 61 -0.89 -7.50 17.31
CA VAL A 61 -1.22 -6.66 16.14
C VAL A 61 -1.02 -7.46 14.85
N LYS A 62 0.11 -8.17 14.73
CA LYS A 62 0.42 -9.00 13.57
C LYS A 62 -0.67 -10.06 13.35
N ARG A 63 -1.10 -10.76 14.39
CA ARG A 63 -2.16 -11.77 14.31
C ARG A 63 -3.51 -11.18 13.85
N ASP A 64 -3.88 -10.00 14.33
CA ASP A 64 -5.12 -9.34 13.91
C ASP A 64 -5.01 -8.81 12.46
N MET A 65 -3.82 -8.35 12.02
CA MET A 65 -3.56 -8.02 10.61
C MET A 65 -3.57 -9.26 9.72
N GLU A 66 -3.01 -10.38 10.16
CA GLU A 66 -3.05 -11.66 9.44
C GLU A 66 -4.50 -12.16 9.23
N ARG A 67 -5.42 -11.87 10.14
CA ARG A 67 -6.85 -12.13 9.94
C ARG A 67 -7.44 -11.33 8.78
N VAL A 68 -7.10 -10.04 8.69
CA VAL A 68 -7.53 -9.20 7.57
C VAL A 68 -6.98 -9.77 6.25
N GLN A 69 -5.70 -10.12 6.22
CA GLN A 69 -5.07 -10.73 5.04
C GLN A 69 -5.68 -12.10 4.71
N GLY A 70 -5.99 -12.90 5.74
CA GLY A 70 -6.63 -14.21 5.57
C GLY A 70 -8.00 -14.12 4.88
N ILE A 71 -8.82 -13.13 5.22
CA ILE A 71 -10.10 -12.87 4.56
C ILE A 71 -9.87 -12.53 3.08
N LEU A 72 -8.91 -11.66 2.77
CA LEU A 72 -8.58 -11.29 1.40
C LEU A 72 -8.06 -12.48 0.58
N LEU A 73 -7.16 -13.28 1.14
CA LEU A 73 -6.62 -14.47 0.48
C LEU A 73 -7.71 -15.54 0.24
N ALA A 74 -8.61 -15.74 1.21
CA ALA A 74 -9.75 -16.65 1.05
C ALA A 74 -10.69 -16.16 -0.07
N GLY A 75 -11.00 -14.86 -0.10
CA GLY A 75 -11.81 -14.25 -1.16
C GLY A 75 -11.14 -14.38 -2.53
N GLN A 76 -9.84 -14.10 -2.65
CA GLN A 76 -9.10 -14.27 -3.90
C GLN A 76 -9.10 -15.74 -4.37
N LYS A 77 -8.94 -16.69 -3.46
CA LYS A 77 -9.01 -18.13 -3.78
C LYS A 77 -10.39 -18.53 -4.32
N GLN A 78 -11.46 -17.99 -3.73
CA GLN A 78 -12.83 -18.21 -4.21
C GLN A 78 -13.03 -17.65 -5.62
N LEU A 79 -12.52 -16.44 -5.89
CA LEU A 79 -12.56 -15.84 -7.22
C LEU A 79 -11.77 -16.67 -8.24
N GLN A 80 -10.58 -17.16 -7.90
CA GLN A 80 -9.80 -18.03 -8.79
C GLN A 80 -10.54 -19.34 -9.12
N GLN A 81 -11.13 -19.98 -8.12
CA GLN A 81 -11.95 -21.17 -8.33
C GLN A 81 -13.16 -20.89 -9.23
N LYS A 82 -13.80 -19.74 -9.06
CA LYS A 82 -14.91 -19.31 -9.90
C LYS A 82 -14.45 -19.09 -11.36
N MET A 83 -13.33 -18.40 -11.57
CA MET A 83 -12.76 -18.20 -12.90
C MET A 83 -12.36 -19.53 -13.57
N GLN A 84 -11.84 -20.50 -12.82
CA GLN A 84 -11.57 -21.85 -13.34
C GLN A 84 -12.84 -22.57 -13.78
N ARG A 85 -13.96 -22.46 -13.02
CA ARG A 85 -15.26 -23.02 -13.44
C ARG A 85 -15.77 -22.35 -14.72
N TRP A 86 -15.50 -21.07 -14.93
CA TRP A 86 -15.89 -20.35 -16.14
C TRP A 86 -15.12 -20.81 -17.39
N GLN A 87 -13.95 -21.44 -17.24
CA GLN A 87 -13.27 -22.09 -18.39
C GLN A 87 -14.11 -23.24 -18.96
N MET A 88 -14.86 -23.94 -18.10
CA MET A 88 -15.77 -25.04 -18.54
C MET A 88 -17.17 -24.53 -18.92
N ARG A 89 -17.65 -23.51 -18.22
CA ARG A 89 -18.99 -22.91 -18.44
C ARG A 89 -18.85 -21.39 -18.39
N PRO A 90 -18.56 -20.76 -19.54
CA PRO A 90 -18.35 -19.33 -19.57
C PRO A 90 -19.66 -18.58 -19.24
N PRO A 91 -19.59 -17.45 -18.54
CA PRO A 91 -20.73 -16.58 -18.28
C PRO A 91 -21.27 -16.03 -19.60
N GLY A 92 -22.54 -15.63 -19.63
CA GLY A 92 -23.21 -15.19 -20.85
C GLY A 92 -22.61 -13.97 -21.53
N SER A 93 -21.86 -13.12 -20.79
CA SER A 93 -21.10 -12.01 -21.36
C SER A 93 -19.90 -11.66 -20.47
N ILE A 94 -18.90 -11.00 -21.07
CA ILE A 94 -17.73 -10.48 -20.35
C ILE A 94 -18.16 -9.47 -19.28
N GLN A 95 -19.13 -8.61 -19.59
CA GLN A 95 -19.65 -7.63 -18.64
C GLN A 95 -20.33 -8.29 -17.45
N ALA A 96 -21.10 -9.36 -17.67
CA ALA A 96 -21.70 -10.12 -16.57
C ALA A 96 -20.64 -10.75 -15.68
N ALA A 97 -19.60 -11.34 -16.29
CA ALA A 97 -18.46 -11.89 -15.56
C ALA A 97 -17.75 -10.84 -14.68
N GLN A 98 -17.46 -9.67 -15.25
CA GLN A 98 -16.80 -8.57 -14.52
C GLN A 98 -17.67 -8.06 -13.37
N ASN A 99 -18.97 -7.90 -13.59
CA ASN A 99 -19.90 -7.45 -12.56
C ASN A 99 -19.99 -8.45 -11.41
N GLU A 100 -19.98 -9.75 -11.72
CA GLU A 100 -20.03 -10.81 -10.73
C GLU A 100 -18.76 -10.89 -9.90
N ILE A 101 -17.56 -10.81 -10.54
CA ILE A 101 -16.27 -10.72 -9.85
C ILE A 101 -16.26 -9.49 -8.94
N PHE A 102 -16.72 -8.36 -9.42
CA PHE A 102 -16.74 -7.12 -8.63
C PHE A 102 -17.68 -7.22 -7.42
N ALA A 103 -18.86 -7.84 -7.61
CA ALA A 103 -19.81 -8.07 -6.52
C ALA A 103 -19.20 -8.97 -5.43
N ASP A 104 -18.59 -10.10 -5.83
CA ASP A 104 -17.92 -11.01 -4.89
C ASP A 104 -16.75 -10.32 -4.19
N THR A 105 -15.95 -9.54 -4.94
CA THR A 105 -14.86 -8.74 -4.36
C THR A 105 -15.38 -7.79 -3.28
N LYS A 106 -16.52 -7.14 -3.53
CA LYS A 106 -17.13 -6.22 -2.58
C LYS A 106 -17.55 -6.89 -1.28
N VAL A 107 -17.95 -8.17 -1.32
CA VAL A 107 -18.34 -8.94 -0.13
C VAL A 107 -17.15 -9.14 0.79
N PHE A 108 -16.10 -9.79 0.32
CA PHE A 108 -14.95 -10.09 1.19
C PHE A 108 -14.13 -8.85 1.57
N VAL A 109 -14.12 -7.81 0.74
CA VAL A 109 -13.49 -6.52 1.08
C VAL A 109 -14.25 -5.83 2.21
N LYS A 110 -15.59 -5.86 2.21
CA LYS A 110 -16.38 -5.32 3.33
C LYS A 110 -16.15 -6.08 4.63
N GLU A 111 -16.01 -7.40 4.57
CA GLU A 111 -15.65 -8.22 5.73
C GLU A 111 -14.25 -7.85 6.25
N ALA A 112 -13.27 -7.71 5.35
CA ALA A 112 -11.93 -7.27 5.71
C ALA A 112 -11.93 -5.85 6.32
N LEU A 113 -12.75 -4.92 5.79
CA LEU A 113 -12.92 -3.58 6.36
C LEU A 113 -13.46 -3.64 7.79
N ALA A 114 -14.49 -4.46 8.05
CA ALA A 114 -15.03 -4.64 9.40
C ALA A 114 -13.95 -5.17 10.36
N GLN A 115 -13.10 -6.10 9.87
CA GLN A 115 -12.01 -6.63 10.68
C GLN A 115 -10.93 -5.58 10.98
N THR A 116 -10.68 -4.59 10.10
CA THR A 116 -9.71 -3.51 10.39
C THR A 116 -10.10 -2.66 11.61
N GLU A 117 -11.39 -2.56 11.92
CA GLU A 117 -11.86 -1.81 13.10
C GLU A 117 -11.37 -2.42 14.41
N THR A 118 -11.15 -3.73 14.46
CA THR A 118 -10.60 -4.41 15.65
C THR A 118 -9.20 -3.94 16.02
N LEU A 119 -8.46 -3.37 15.06
CA LEU A 119 -7.12 -2.83 15.29
C LEU A 119 -7.14 -1.51 16.10
N ARG A 120 -8.29 -0.82 16.18
CA ARG A 120 -8.40 0.45 16.94
C ARG A 120 -8.08 0.31 18.43
N LYS A 121 -8.23 -0.88 19.02
CA LYS A 121 -7.84 -1.15 20.40
C LYS A 121 -6.36 -0.93 20.69
N TYR A 122 -5.51 -0.98 19.64
CA TYR A 122 -4.07 -0.77 19.75
C TYR A 122 -3.61 0.68 19.56
N ARG A 123 -4.53 1.61 19.24
CA ARG A 123 -4.16 3.00 18.87
C ARG A 123 -3.40 3.76 19.97
N LEU A 124 -3.68 3.46 21.23
CA LEU A 124 -3.01 4.10 22.37
C LEU A 124 -1.66 3.45 22.71
N TRP A 125 -1.44 2.23 22.22
CA TRP A 125 -0.28 1.39 22.54
C TRP A 125 0.76 1.38 21.45
N VAL A 126 0.34 1.47 20.18
CA VAL A 126 1.23 1.39 19.01
C VAL A 126 1.27 2.75 18.31
N PRO A 127 2.48 3.31 18.12
CA PRO A 127 2.61 4.58 17.42
C PRO A 127 2.11 4.46 15.98
N MET A 128 1.45 5.51 15.50
CA MET A 128 0.91 5.59 14.14
C MET A 128 -0.14 4.53 13.77
N MET A 129 -0.72 3.80 14.73
CA MET A 129 -1.73 2.76 14.45
C MET A 129 -2.92 3.33 13.67
N ASP A 130 -3.43 4.51 14.01
CA ASP A 130 -4.51 5.17 13.26
C ASP A 130 -4.15 5.39 11.78
N ARG A 131 -2.87 5.69 11.50
CA ARG A 131 -2.39 5.87 10.12
C ARG A 131 -2.24 4.53 9.39
N GLN A 132 -1.83 3.47 10.10
CA GLN A 132 -1.76 2.12 9.53
C GLN A 132 -3.17 1.60 9.20
N ILE A 133 -4.13 1.79 10.11
CA ILE A 133 -5.54 1.44 9.87
C ILE A 133 -6.08 2.23 8.67
N ALA A 134 -5.85 3.55 8.63
CA ALA A 134 -6.27 4.38 7.50
C ALA A 134 -5.66 3.92 6.17
N THR A 135 -4.41 3.44 6.18
CA THR A 135 -3.74 2.88 4.99
C THR A 135 -4.42 1.60 4.52
N ALA A 136 -4.66 0.65 5.44
CA ALA A 136 -5.34 -0.60 5.12
C ALA A 136 -6.77 -0.35 4.61
N GLN A 137 -7.52 0.52 5.28
CA GLN A 137 -8.87 0.90 4.86
C GLN A 137 -8.89 1.61 3.51
N LEU A 138 -7.88 2.44 3.22
CA LEU A 138 -7.75 3.09 1.91
C LEU A 138 -7.55 2.07 0.80
N GLN A 139 -6.62 1.11 0.98
CA GLN A 139 -6.37 0.05 -0.01
C GLN A 139 -7.63 -0.77 -0.27
N LEU A 140 -8.34 -1.16 0.79
CA LEU A 140 -9.58 -1.93 0.69
C LEU A 140 -10.69 -1.15 -0.04
N ASN A 141 -10.89 0.13 0.31
CA ASN A 141 -11.88 0.97 -0.37
C ASN A 141 -11.49 1.28 -1.82
N TRP A 142 -10.18 1.36 -2.12
CA TRP A 142 -9.70 1.48 -3.50
C TRP A 142 -10.08 0.27 -4.34
N MET A 143 -9.93 -0.95 -3.82
CA MET A 143 -10.29 -2.19 -4.53
C MET A 143 -11.77 -2.23 -4.94
N ILE A 144 -12.66 -1.65 -4.15
CA ILE A 144 -14.10 -1.60 -4.42
C ILE A 144 -14.56 -0.27 -5.01
N LYS A 145 -13.63 0.56 -5.45
CA LYS A 145 -13.87 1.87 -6.11
C LYS A 145 -14.69 2.86 -5.28
N GLU A 146 -14.66 2.75 -3.95
CA GLU A 146 -15.31 3.71 -3.05
C GLU A 146 -14.45 5.00 -2.89
N PHE A 147 -14.28 5.72 -4.00
CA PHE A 147 -13.35 6.84 -4.11
C PHE A 147 -13.64 7.98 -3.14
N LYS A 148 -14.92 8.22 -2.79
CA LYS A 148 -15.27 9.25 -1.79
C LYS A 148 -14.68 8.95 -0.41
N VAL A 149 -14.60 7.67 -0.04
CA VAL A 149 -13.97 7.22 1.22
C VAL A 149 -12.46 7.30 1.11
N VAL A 150 -11.90 6.87 -0.03
CA VAL A 150 -10.46 6.97 -0.33
C VAL A 150 -9.97 8.41 -0.16
N ASP A 151 -10.68 9.41 -0.71
CA ASP A 151 -10.30 10.83 -0.61
C ASP A 151 -10.24 11.33 0.84
N LYS A 152 -11.16 10.86 1.70
CA LYS A 152 -11.17 11.20 3.13
C LYS A 152 -10.04 10.53 3.92
N LEU A 153 -9.60 9.34 3.49
CA LEU A 153 -8.54 8.57 4.14
C LEU A 153 -7.14 8.97 3.65
N MET A 154 -7.01 9.44 2.41
CA MET A 154 -5.74 9.78 1.77
C MET A 154 -4.82 10.70 2.60
N PRO A 155 -5.30 11.78 3.24
CA PRO A 155 -4.45 12.63 4.07
C PRO A 155 -3.95 11.95 5.35
N LYS A 156 -4.65 10.91 5.82
CA LYS A 156 -4.35 10.19 7.06
C LYS A 156 -3.46 8.97 6.83
N ALA A 157 -3.45 8.42 5.62
CA ALA A 157 -2.74 7.21 5.28
C ALA A 157 -1.22 7.40 5.21
N LEU A 158 -0.49 6.32 5.40
CA LEU A 158 0.96 6.25 5.23
C LEU A 158 1.27 5.87 3.77
N CYS A 159 1.82 6.80 3.01
CA CYS A 159 2.28 6.52 1.65
C CYS A 159 3.76 6.08 1.68
N VAL A 160 4.06 4.95 2.33
CA VAL A 160 5.42 4.40 2.42
C VAL A 160 5.67 3.38 1.32
N ASP A 161 4.67 2.59 1.00
CA ASP A 161 4.69 1.58 -0.04
C ASP A 161 4.57 2.20 -1.44
N PRO A 162 5.30 1.65 -2.48
CA PRO A 162 5.18 2.07 -3.87
C PRO A 162 3.74 2.05 -4.39
N MET A 163 2.98 1.00 -4.07
CA MET A 163 1.58 0.87 -4.47
C MET A 163 0.71 2.00 -3.93
N MET A 164 0.89 2.37 -2.65
CA MET A 164 0.16 3.49 -2.04
C MET A 164 0.52 4.83 -2.68
N SER A 165 1.78 5.02 -3.05
CA SER A 165 2.23 6.21 -3.77
C SER A 165 1.63 6.26 -5.18
N ALA A 166 1.57 5.12 -5.88
CA ALA A 166 0.95 5.00 -7.20
C ALA A 166 -0.58 5.25 -7.16
N ILE A 167 -1.28 4.68 -6.19
CA ILE A 167 -2.72 4.95 -5.94
C ILE A 167 -2.94 6.46 -5.72
N LYS A 168 -2.11 7.09 -4.90
CA LYS A 168 -2.20 8.53 -4.65
C LYS A 168 -1.98 9.34 -5.91
N MET A 169 -0.97 9.01 -6.72
CA MET A 169 -0.71 9.65 -8.00
C MET A 169 -1.90 9.47 -8.95
N ALA A 170 -2.42 8.25 -9.10
CA ALA A 170 -3.56 7.94 -9.94
C ALA A 170 -4.81 8.75 -9.51
N ARG A 171 -5.07 8.82 -8.19
CA ARG A 171 -6.20 9.60 -7.70
C ARG A 171 -6.03 11.10 -7.91
N MET A 172 -4.84 11.65 -7.69
CA MET A 172 -4.54 13.06 -7.97
C MET A 172 -4.75 13.37 -9.46
N TYR A 173 -4.29 12.49 -10.35
CA TYR A 173 -4.48 12.64 -11.79
C TYR A 173 -5.96 12.66 -12.18
N THR A 174 -6.76 11.72 -11.67
CA THR A 174 -8.21 11.65 -11.95
C THR A 174 -8.98 12.84 -11.38
N LEU A 175 -8.48 13.50 -10.34
CA LEU A 175 -9.02 14.74 -9.78
C LEU A 175 -8.52 16.01 -10.50
N GLY A 176 -7.69 15.87 -11.54
CA GLY A 176 -7.19 16.99 -12.33
C GLY A 176 -6.05 17.77 -11.69
N ALA A 177 -5.32 17.18 -10.74
CA ALA A 177 -4.16 17.82 -10.13
C ALA A 177 -3.05 18.09 -11.16
N SER A 178 -2.22 19.11 -10.89
CA SER A 178 -1.09 19.45 -11.77
C SER A 178 -0.03 18.34 -11.80
N LEU A 179 0.63 18.13 -12.96
CA LEU A 179 1.72 17.16 -13.06
C LEU A 179 2.85 17.46 -12.06
N LYS A 180 3.12 18.75 -11.78
CA LYS A 180 4.13 19.17 -10.79
C LYS A 180 3.83 18.67 -9.38
N ASP A 181 2.56 18.63 -8.98
CA ASP A 181 2.17 18.12 -7.65
C ASP A 181 2.21 16.60 -7.60
N ILE A 182 1.84 15.92 -8.69
CA ILE A 182 1.96 14.47 -8.84
C ILE A 182 3.43 14.07 -8.81
N GLU A 183 4.31 14.80 -9.48
CA GLU A 183 5.75 14.57 -9.50
C GLU A 183 6.37 14.65 -8.10
N LYS A 184 5.92 15.54 -7.23
CA LYS A 184 6.36 15.59 -5.82
C LYS A 184 6.06 14.26 -5.09
N VAL A 185 4.91 13.64 -5.39
CA VAL A 185 4.55 12.33 -4.82
C VAL A 185 5.41 11.23 -5.42
N TYR A 186 5.63 11.27 -6.73
CA TYR A 186 6.52 10.35 -7.46
C TYR A 186 7.93 10.36 -6.87
N GLN A 187 8.57 11.52 -6.76
CA GLN A 187 9.93 11.66 -6.23
C GLN A 187 10.04 11.13 -4.79
N LYS A 188 9.06 11.42 -3.94
CA LYS A 188 9.01 10.88 -2.57
C LYS A 188 8.83 9.35 -2.56
N GLY A 189 8.06 8.81 -3.50
CA GLY A 189 7.87 7.37 -3.65
C GLY A 189 9.15 6.67 -4.09
N VAL A 190 9.78 7.15 -5.16
CA VAL A 190 11.02 6.59 -5.72
C VAL A 190 12.20 6.69 -4.74
N GLY A 191 12.27 7.74 -3.93
CA GLY A 191 13.32 7.90 -2.91
C GLY A 191 13.25 6.86 -1.78
N ARG A 192 12.14 6.13 -1.64
CA ARG A 192 11.92 5.13 -0.57
C ARG A 192 12.06 3.69 -1.03
N VAL A 193 12.11 3.46 -2.34
CA VAL A 193 12.16 2.10 -2.90
C VAL A 193 13.56 1.70 -3.31
N ARG A 194 13.81 0.40 -3.22
CA ARG A 194 15.04 -0.24 -3.68
C ARG A 194 14.91 -0.65 -5.15
N TYR A 195 15.92 -1.35 -5.67
CA TYR A 195 15.95 -1.88 -7.02
C TYR A 195 14.63 -2.56 -7.41
N ASN A 196 14.14 -2.29 -8.62
CA ASN A 196 12.84 -2.71 -9.18
C ASN A 196 11.57 -2.22 -8.46
N GLY A 197 11.65 -1.59 -7.30
CA GLY A 197 10.47 -1.08 -6.60
C GLY A 197 9.87 0.19 -7.23
N ASN A 198 10.57 0.82 -8.17
CA ASN A 198 10.13 2.04 -8.85
C ASN A 198 9.32 1.79 -10.13
N VAL A 199 9.19 0.53 -10.60
CA VAL A 199 8.59 0.19 -11.90
C VAL A 199 7.17 0.74 -12.03
N LEU A 200 6.28 0.44 -11.07
CA LEU A 200 4.90 0.90 -11.11
C LEU A 200 4.78 2.43 -11.03
N LEU A 201 5.62 3.05 -10.21
CA LEU A 201 5.65 4.52 -10.06
C LEU A 201 6.09 5.21 -11.36
N ALA A 202 7.15 4.70 -11.97
CA ALA A 202 7.68 5.22 -13.22
C ALA A 202 6.69 5.04 -14.38
N ALA A 203 6.04 3.88 -14.45
CA ALA A 203 5.00 3.61 -15.43
C ALA A 203 3.80 4.56 -15.26
N ALA A 204 3.35 4.80 -14.02
CA ALA A 204 2.25 5.71 -13.76
C ALA A 204 2.63 7.16 -14.11
N MET A 205 3.80 7.62 -13.69
CA MET A 205 4.25 8.99 -13.96
C MET A 205 4.45 9.24 -15.45
N SER A 206 5.19 8.36 -16.15
CA SER A 206 5.45 8.51 -17.59
C SER A 206 4.16 8.43 -18.41
N TRP A 207 3.20 7.56 -18.02
CA TRP A 207 1.90 7.51 -18.67
C TRP A 207 1.13 8.83 -18.52
N MET A 208 1.08 9.40 -17.32
CA MET A 208 0.40 10.68 -17.06
C MET A 208 1.04 11.82 -17.87
N GLN A 209 2.36 11.82 -17.98
CA GLN A 209 3.12 12.79 -18.79
C GLN A 209 2.79 12.64 -20.29
N VAL A 210 2.77 11.41 -20.81
CA VAL A 210 2.36 11.11 -22.20
C VAL A 210 0.92 11.57 -22.46
N GLN A 211 -0.02 11.29 -21.56
CA GLN A 211 -1.41 11.73 -21.70
C GLN A 211 -1.58 13.25 -21.70
N LYS A 212 -0.63 14.00 -21.13
CA LYS A 212 -0.59 15.46 -21.14
C LYS A 212 0.26 16.04 -22.29
N GLY A 213 0.82 15.18 -23.16
CA GLY A 213 1.68 15.60 -24.28
C GLY A 213 3.12 15.93 -23.88
N GLU A 214 3.51 15.70 -22.61
CA GLU A 214 4.87 15.95 -22.11
C GLU A 214 5.78 14.73 -22.38
N THR A 215 6.01 14.42 -23.66
CA THR A 215 6.76 13.21 -24.09
C THR A 215 8.21 13.23 -23.63
N ASP A 216 8.88 14.37 -23.66
CA ASP A 216 10.27 14.53 -23.22
C ASP A 216 10.41 14.28 -21.71
N ALA A 217 9.44 14.76 -20.93
CA ALA A 217 9.41 14.49 -19.50
C ALA A 217 9.19 13.00 -19.22
N ALA A 218 8.31 12.34 -19.98
CA ALA A 218 8.08 10.90 -19.88
C ALA A 218 9.34 10.10 -20.24
N PHE A 219 10.03 10.45 -21.31
CA PHE A 219 11.30 9.85 -21.70
C PHE A 219 12.35 9.98 -20.59
N LYS A 220 12.51 11.17 -20.01
CA LYS A 220 13.42 11.42 -18.89
C LYS A 220 13.05 10.58 -17.66
N THR A 221 11.76 10.50 -17.34
CA THR A 221 11.25 9.68 -16.22
C THR A 221 11.62 8.20 -16.40
N LEU A 222 11.46 7.66 -17.62
CA LEU A 222 11.83 6.28 -17.93
C LEU A 222 13.35 6.07 -17.91
N THR A 223 14.13 7.02 -18.44
CA THR A 223 15.60 6.96 -18.40
C THR A 223 16.12 6.84 -16.96
N GLU A 224 15.60 7.67 -16.05
CA GLU A 224 15.99 7.63 -14.64
C GLU A 224 15.50 6.33 -13.94
N ALA A 225 14.32 5.85 -14.30
CA ALA A 225 13.79 4.63 -13.74
C ALA A 225 14.61 3.39 -14.14
N LEU A 226 15.08 3.33 -15.39
CA LEU A 226 15.87 2.22 -15.91
C LEU A 226 17.29 2.14 -15.31
N LYS A 227 17.80 3.20 -14.69
CA LYS A 227 19.04 3.12 -13.90
C LYS A 227 18.89 2.24 -12.65
N LYS A 228 17.65 2.04 -12.17
CA LYS A 228 17.32 1.33 -10.93
C LYS A 228 16.39 0.14 -11.16
N SER A 229 16.09 -0.21 -12.39
CA SER A 229 15.21 -1.34 -12.72
C SER A 229 15.54 -1.93 -14.07
N ASP A 230 15.32 -3.24 -14.20
CA ASP A 230 15.49 -3.98 -15.43
C ASP A 230 14.15 -4.55 -15.91
N ASN A 231 13.16 -3.65 -16.12
CA ASN A 231 11.81 -4.05 -16.51
C ASN A 231 11.59 -3.89 -18.02
N GLU A 232 11.21 -4.96 -18.69
CA GLU A 232 11.04 -5.02 -20.16
C GLU A 232 9.94 -4.04 -20.66
N THR A 233 8.89 -3.82 -19.90
CA THR A 233 7.83 -2.87 -20.27
C THR A 233 8.36 -1.43 -20.27
N LEU A 234 9.15 -1.06 -19.26
CA LEU A 234 9.76 0.27 -19.20
C LEU A 234 10.80 0.44 -20.32
N LYS A 235 11.63 -0.57 -20.61
CA LYS A 235 12.60 -0.55 -21.72
C LYS A 235 11.91 -0.35 -23.06
N ARG A 236 10.84 -1.12 -23.33
CA ARG A 236 10.06 -0.98 -24.55
C ARG A 236 9.46 0.43 -24.67
N ASN A 237 8.79 0.92 -23.62
CA ASN A 237 8.20 2.24 -23.65
C ASN A 237 9.24 3.35 -23.83
N HIS A 238 10.41 3.21 -23.23
CA HIS A 238 11.54 4.12 -23.42
C HIS A 238 12.00 4.13 -24.87
N ALA A 239 12.17 2.96 -25.51
CA ALA A 239 12.53 2.85 -26.92
C ALA A 239 11.46 3.43 -27.87
N GLU A 240 10.18 3.22 -27.56
CA GLU A 240 9.08 3.80 -28.37
C GLU A 240 9.08 5.32 -28.30
N LEU A 241 9.29 5.93 -27.12
CA LEU A 241 9.39 7.39 -26.98
C LEU A 241 10.64 7.93 -27.66
N MET A 242 11.79 7.24 -27.58
CA MET A 242 13.02 7.61 -28.27
C MET A 242 12.83 7.70 -29.80
N ASN A 243 12.00 6.79 -30.35
CA ASN A 243 11.68 6.76 -31.77
C ASN A 243 10.44 7.61 -32.15
N ASN A 244 9.99 8.49 -31.26
CA ASN A 244 8.80 9.31 -31.43
C ASN A 244 7.51 8.53 -31.75
N ARG A 245 7.42 7.28 -31.27
CA ARG A 245 6.27 6.38 -31.49
C ARG A 245 5.33 6.38 -30.29
N VAL A 246 4.82 7.56 -29.91
CA VAL A 246 3.95 7.75 -28.74
C VAL A 246 2.72 6.85 -28.74
N ALA A 247 2.15 6.55 -29.92
CA ALA A 247 1.00 5.67 -30.09
C ALA A 247 1.26 4.21 -29.65
N HIS A 248 2.51 3.77 -29.58
CA HIS A 248 2.90 2.44 -29.14
C HIS A 248 3.23 2.36 -27.65
N PHE A 249 3.19 3.47 -26.95
CA PHE A 249 3.40 3.51 -25.50
C PHE A 249 2.31 2.68 -24.80
N ASN A 250 2.71 1.68 -23.99
CA ASN A 250 1.77 0.74 -23.38
C ASN A 250 2.34 0.10 -22.11
N ASN A 251 1.61 0.22 -21.01
CA ASN A 251 1.97 -0.34 -19.72
C ASN A 251 1.35 -1.71 -19.40
N SER A 252 0.63 -2.32 -20.35
CA SER A 252 -0.06 -3.61 -20.13
C SER A 252 0.86 -4.75 -19.69
N GLY A 253 2.15 -4.70 -20.05
CA GLY A 253 3.15 -5.69 -19.64
C GLY A 253 3.49 -5.68 -18.15
N ILE A 254 3.07 -4.66 -17.39
CA ILE A 254 3.18 -4.63 -15.92
C ILE A 254 2.10 -5.53 -15.27
N GLY A 255 1.03 -5.84 -16.01
CA GLY A 255 -0.03 -6.74 -15.58
C GLY A 255 -1.01 -6.10 -14.58
N ASP A 256 -1.49 -6.93 -13.63
CA ASP A 256 -2.58 -6.56 -12.72
C ASP A 256 -2.28 -5.33 -11.86
N GLN A 257 -1.01 -5.09 -11.51
CA GLN A 257 -0.61 -3.91 -10.74
C GLN A 257 -0.92 -2.62 -11.50
N TRP A 258 -0.75 -2.59 -12.82
CA TRP A 258 -1.08 -1.45 -13.66
C TRP A 258 -2.58 -1.19 -13.68
N TYR A 259 -3.36 -2.22 -13.98
CA TYR A 259 -4.82 -2.10 -14.07
C TYR A 259 -5.49 -1.79 -12.73
N SER A 260 -4.86 -2.17 -11.62
CA SER A 260 -5.34 -1.83 -10.27
C SER A 260 -5.28 -0.33 -9.95
N LEU A 261 -4.57 0.48 -10.76
CA LEU A 261 -4.56 1.94 -10.66
C LEU A 261 -5.81 2.60 -11.27
N TYR A 262 -6.63 1.86 -12.03
CA TYR A 262 -7.81 2.37 -12.74
C TYR A 262 -7.53 3.55 -13.68
N LEU A 263 -6.32 3.66 -14.21
CA LEU A 263 -5.92 4.64 -15.22
C LEU A 263 -6.29 4.17 -16.62
N GLU A 264 -6.23 2.88 -16.87
CA GLU A 264 -6.63 2.22 -18.11
C GLU A 264 -7.45 0.97 -17.82
N GLU A 265 -8.36 0.66 -18.72
CA GLU A 265 -9.11 -0.61 -18.67
C GLU A 265 -8.34 -1.71 -19.42
N PRO A 266 -8.33 -2.96 -18.90
CA PRO A 266 -7.71 -4.08 -19.60
C PRO A 266 -8.41 -4.32 -20.94
N LYS A 267 -7.64 -4.32 -22.03
CA LYS A 267 -8.17 -4.66 -23.37
C LYS A 267 -8.47 -6.15 -23.42
N VAL A 268 -9.73 -6.53 -23.35
CA VAL A 268 -10.16 -7.91 -23.50
C VAL A 268 -10.08 -8.29 -24.97
N ARG A 269 -9.13 -9.15 -25.35
CA ARG A 269 -9.12 -9.75 -26.69
C ARG A 269 -10.17 -10.86 -26.70
N THR A 270 -11.31 -10.61 -27.33
CA THR A 270 -12.24 -11.68 -27.71
C THR A 270 -11.52 -12.57 -28.75
N GLN A 271 -11.08 -13.74 -28.35
CA GLN A 271 -10.75 -14.77 -29.33
C GLN A 271 -12.03 -15.14 -30.05
N ARG A 272 -12.21 -14.65 -31.29
CA ARG A 272 -13.20 -15.22 -32.20
C ARG A 272 -12.80 -16.68 -32.40
N GLN A 273 -13.54 -17.61 -31.81
CA GLN A 273 -13.46 -19.01 -32.23
C GLN A 273 -13.76 -19.04 -33.71
N ARG A 274 -12.78 -19.29 -34.55
CA ARG A 274 -13.01 -19.71 -35.91
C ARG A 274 -13.71 -21.06 -35.81
N SER A 275 -15.02 -21.08 -36.00
CA SER A 275 -15.75 -22.32 -36.27
C SER A 275 -15.17 -22.90 -37.55
N VAL A 276 -14.34 -23.90 -37.43
CA VAL A 276 -13.94 -24.74 -38.56
C VAL A 276 -15.13 -25.66 -38.82
N TYR A 277 -16.06 -25.20 -39.63
CA TYR A 277 -16.97 -26.10 -40.29
C TYR A 277 -16.17 -26.87 -41.33
N ARG A 278 -15.98 -28.15 -41.09
CA ARG A 278 -15.65 -29.17 -42.07
C ARG A 278 -16.92 -29.87 -42.48
#